data_f7069d9749ebdc37f9a61cbabfe8c9a6
#
_entry.id   f7069d9749ebdc37f9a61cbabfe8c9a6
#
_cell.length_a   1.000
_cell.length_b   1.000
_cell.length_c   1.000
_cell.angle_alpha   90.00
_cell.angle_beta   90.00
_cell.angle_gamma   90.00
#
_symmetry.space_group_name_H-M   'P 1'
#
loop_
_entity.id
_entity.type
_entity.pdbx_description
1 polymer ?
#
loop_
_entity_poly.entity_id
_entity_poly.type
_entity_poly.pdbx_seq_one_letter_code
_entity_poly.pdbx_strand_id
1 'polypeptide(L)'
;MAGWHALFFMAGILLTCLGQFAFSSLHRAKGAGVDGSEPQRDVGAAGANAPGDAVPKPWGNLEITPMVLDRPDALLDAKTDPAPAIRWCFPGRSPAQIAELIGSCDLNDAQKSSLLETNRWQHGTNGWRLSPAIEVVREMSESAREKIYSVLALCPENPQCFPFTCREDRFDELFEGCELSPEKVAMARRLCYRKRGLLYFADAQLFELLSSSNETRCLFKTLLRVPTMLVKLRVTPDSDIHSLVQYWDAGGRAKDLGPLLQALARVPGGGSLNVSYFLPPVPSLHLYTYPHPTNGLPLDCFWTSFNFFEERPGYRLGDKEYADWLLHSEYVRVDGEKRFGDVLLLTESGLALHACVYIAGDVYYTKNGTDPYQPWVLMRMKDMQSQYVSGQPQDWRVYRMKRTS
;
A
#
# COMPACT_ATOMS: atom_id res chain seq x y z
N MET A 1 8.44 27.34 16.78
CA MET A 1 8.82 26.56 15.58
C MET A 1 8.44 25.08 15.67
N ALA A 2 7.59 24.69 16.62
CA ALA A 2 7.19 23.28 16.85
C ALA A 2 5.90 22.83 16.12
N GLY A 3 5.19 23.74 15.48
CA GLY A 3 3.91 23.41 14.82
C GLY A 3 3.98 22.85 13.40
N TRP A 4 5.16 22.81 12.78
CA TRP A 4 5.30 22.45 11.36
C TRP A 4 5.55 20.95 11.12
N HIS A 5 6.04 20.22 12.11
CA HIS A 5 6.37 18.80 11.94
C HIS A 5 5.15 17.86 12.05
N ALA A 6 4.15 18.21 12.84
CA ALA A 6 2.87 17.46 12.87
C ALA A 6 2.08 17.63 11.56
N LEU A 7 2.19 18.81 10.93
CA LEU A 7 1.63 19.05 9.58
C LEU A 7 2.35 18.23 8.51
N PHE A 8 3.64 17.95 8.63
CA PHE A 8 4.37 17.12 7.66
C PHE A 8 4.04 15.63 7.76
N PHE A 9 3.74 15.11 8.96
CA PHE A 9 3.27 13.73 9.11
C PHE A 9 1.90 13.53 8.44
N MET A 10 1.02 14.52 8.57
CA MET A 10 -0.29 14.54 7.90
C MET A 10 -0.17 14.88 6.40
N ALA A 11 0.79 15.72 5.98
CA ALA A 11 0.99 16.11 4.58
C ALA A 11 1.55 14.97 3.71
N GLY A 12 2.33 14.05 4.25
CA GLY A 12 2.83 12.89 3.49
C GLY A 12 1.69 11.99 3.01
N ILE A 13 0.68 11.81 3.86
CA ILE A 13 -0.54 11.05 3.52
C ILE A 13 -1.46 11.89 2.63
N LEU A 14 -1.53 13.21 2.83
CA LEU A 14 -2.29 14.14 2.00
C LEU A 14 -1.81 14.15 0.53
N LEU A 15 -0.51 14.07 0.29
CA LEU A 15 0.04 14.02 -1.07
C LEU A 15 -0.33 12.73 -1.81
N THR A 16 -0.52 11.62 -1.10
CA THR A 16 -1.03 10.38 -1.70
C THR A 16 -2.49 10.52 -2.13
N CYS A 17 -3.32 11.20 -1.33
CA CYS A 17 -4.74 11.44 -1.66
C CYS A 17 -4.94 12.63 -2.61
N LEU A 18 -4.16 13.72 -2.49
CA LEU A 18 -4.28 14.90 -3.38
C LEU A 18 -3.64 14.66 -4.75
N GLY A 19 -2.66 13.77 -4.86
CA GLY A 19 -2.18 13.28 -6.15
C GLY A 19 -3.28 12.61 -6.98
N GLN A 20 -4.30 12.05 -6.33
CA GLN A 20 -5.47 11.45 -6.98
C GLN A 20 -6.49 12.48 -7.48
N PHE A 21 -6.59 13.68 -6.87
CA PHE A 21 -7.61 14.68 -7.23
C PHE A 21 -7.15 15.74 -8.24
N ALA A 22 -5.86 15.98 -8.42
CA ALA A 22 -5.34 17.02 -9.30
C ALA A 22 -5.36 16.68 -10.81
N PHE A 23 -5.65 15.44 -11.17
CA PHE A 23 -5.66 14.99 -12.57
C PHE A 23 -6.98 15.18 -13.31
N SER A 24 -8.07 15.60 -12.64
CA SER A 24 -9.41 15.59 -13.23
C SER A 24 -9.81 16.86 -14.01
N SER A 25 -8.96 17.86 -14.19
CA SER A 25 -9.38 19.16 -14.75
C SER A 25 -8.82 19.54 -16.12
N LEU A 26 -8.04 18.73 -16.83
CA LEU A 26 -7.37 19.20 -18.05
C LEU A 26 -7.67 18.46 -19.38
N HIS A 27 -8.53 17.45 -19.42
CA HIS A 27 -8.90 16.87 -20.72
C HIS A 27 -10.41 16.63 -20.86
N ARG A 28 -11.12 17.72 -21.16
CA ARG A 28 -12.46 17.67 -21.75
C ARG A 28 -12.39 18.19 -23.18
N ALA A 29 -12.08 17.31 -24.12
CA ALA A 29 -12.49 17.50 -25.53
C ALA A 29 -12.43 16.20 -26.33
N LYS A 30 -13.62 15.79 -26.82
CA LYS A 30 -13.94 15.02 -28.03
C LYS A 30 -13.56 13.55 -28.14
N GLY A 31 -14.59 12.72 -28.25
CA GLY A 31 -14.55 11.39 -28.88
C GLY A 31 -15.83 10.61 -28.62
N ALA A 32 -16.65 10.49 -29.63
CA ALA A 32 -17.96 9.83 -29.65
C ALA A 32 -17.87 8.32 -29.42
N GLY A 33 -18.97 7.75 -28.92
CA GLY A 33 -19.16 6.39 -28.46
C GLY A 33 -18.86 5.25 -29.44
N VAL A 34 -18.61 4.10 -28.85
CA VAL A 34 -19.06 2.80 -29.35
C VAL A 34 -19.37 1.95 -28.13
N ASP A 35 -20.61 1.48 -28.13
CA ASP A 35 -21.18 0.50 -27.22
C ASP A 35 -20.59 -0.88 -27.54
N GLY A 36 -20.22 -1.65 -26.51
CA GLY A 36 -19.69 -3.00 -26.70
C GLY A 36 -19.44 -3.67 -25.36
N SER A 37 -20.49 -4.13 -24.72
CA SER A 37 -20.46 -5.00 -23.55
C SER A 37 -19.94 -6.38 -23.92
N GLU A 38 -18.75 -6.75 -23.48
CA GLU A 38 -18.30 -8.14 -23.37
C GLU A 38 -18.13 -8.55 -21.90
N PRO A 39 -18.47 -9.82 -21.56
CA PRO A 39 -18.52 -10.25 -20.17
C PRO A 39 -17.10 -10.50 -19.61
N GLN A 40 -16.88 -9.99 -18.40
CA GLN A 40 -15.74 -10.30 -17.56
C GLN A 40 -15.56 -11.82 -17.38
N ARG A 41 -14.45 -12.35 -17.88
CA ARG A 41 -14.01 -13.71 -17.50
C ARG A 41 -13.29 -13.63 -16.16
N ASP A 42 -13.86 -14.30 -15.18
CA ASP A 42 -13.22 -14.62 -13.91
C ASP A 42 -11.88 -15.31 -14.15
N VAL A 43 -10.80 -14.69 -13.74
CA VAL A 43 -9.49 -15.33 -13.65
C VAL A 43 -9.44 -16.06 -12.33
N GLY A 44 -9.77 -17.35 -12.41
CA GLY A 44 -9.90 -18.25 -11.27
C GLY A 44 -8.67 -18.31 -10.37
N ALA A 45 -8.96 -18.44 -9.09
CA ALA A 45 -8.00 -18.78 -8.04
C ALA A 45 -7.27 -20.10 -8.39
N ALA A 46 -5.94 -20.03 -8.49
CA ALA A 46 -5.12 -21.22 -8.68
C ALA A 46 -5.10 -22.05 -7.40
N GLY A 47 -5.89 -23.13 -7.41
CA GLY A 47 -5.86 -24.19 -6.42
C GLY A 47 -4.53 -24.94 -6.44
N ALA A 48 -4.26 -25.64 -5.33
CA ALA A 48 -3.12 -26.52 -5.13
C ALA A 48 -2.99 -27.54 -6.28
N ASN A 49 -1.85 -27.57 -6.95
CA ASN A 49 -1.59 -28.47 -8.08
C ASN A 49 -1.39 -29.92 -7.61
N ALA A 50 -2.15 -30.82 -8.20
CA ALA A 50 -1.83 -32.25 -8.26
C ALA A 50 -0.60 -32.49 -9.17
N PRO A 51 0.19 -33.55 -8.96
CA PRO A 51 1.35 -33.84 -9.78
C PRO A 51 0.92 -34.40 -11.14
N GLY A 52 1.03 -33.58 -12.19
CA GLY A 52 0.82 -33.95 -13.58
C GLY A 52 1.32 -32.83 -14.49
N ASP A 53 2.36 -33.12 -15.25
CA ASP A 53 2.94 -32.42 -16.42
C ASP A 53 2.80 -30.87 -16.45
N ALA A 54 3.31 -30.20 -15.45
CA ALA A 54 3.41 -28.76 -15.45
C ALA A 54 4.54 -28.33 -16.40
N VAL A 55 4.21 -27.59 -17.45
CA VAL A 55 5.19 -26.91 -18.31
C VAL A 55 6.20 -26.19 -17.42
N PRO A 56 7.51 -26.43 -17.59
CA PRO A 56 8.53 -25.80 -16.77
C PRO A 56 8.37 -24.28 -16.80
N LYS A 57 8.23 -23.68 -15.64
CA LYS A 57 8.12 -22.21 -15.54
C LYS A 57 9.46 -21.60 -15.91
N PRO A 58 9.53 -20.62 -16.80
CA PRO A 58 10.82 -20.08 -17.31
C PRO A 58 11.67 -19.47 -16.19
N TRP A 59 11.05 -19.01 -15.09
CA TRP A 59 11.73 -18.47 -13.91
C TRP A 59 12.18 -19.53 -12.89
N GLY A 60 11.87 -20.80 -13.11
CA GLY A 60 12.20 -21.91 -12.24
C GLY A 60 11.26 -22.08 -11.06
N ASN A 61 11.74 -22.77 -10.02
CA ASN A 61 10.97 -23.07 -8.81
C ASN A 61 11.24 -22.00 -7.74
N LEU A 62 10.21 -21.22 -7.36
CA LEU A 62 10.30 -20.18 -6.34
C LEU A 62 9.80 -20.69 -4.99
N GLU A 63 10.63 -20.52 -3.98
CA GLU A 63 10.29 -20.68 -2.56
C GLU A 63 9.91 -19.31 -2.00
N ILE A 64 8.65 -19.16 -1.55
CA ILE A 64 8.11 -17.88 -1.07
C ILE A 64 7.77 -18.02 0.41
N THR A 65 8.40 -17.19 1.22
CA THR A 65 8.14 -17.10 2.67
C THR A 65 7.55 -15.73 2.97
N PRO A 66 6.34 -15.64 3.53
CA PRO A 66 5.81 -14.37 4.03
C PRO A 66 6.75 -13.76 5.06
N MET A 67 6.90 -12.45 5.04
CA MET A 67 7.63 -11.69 6.05
C MET A 67 7.01 -10.31 6.22
N VAL A 68 7.32 -9.66 7.31
CA VAL A 68 6.86 -8.31 7.65
C VAL A 68 8.08 -7.45 7.93
N LEU A 69 8.08 -6.24 7.38
CA LEU A 69 9.12 -5.24 7.65
C LEU A 69 8.65 -4.32 8.77
N ASP A 70 9.41 -4.26 9.84
CA ASP A 70 9.24 -3.26 10.88
C ASP A 70 9.76 -1.91 10.40
N ARG A 71 9.04 -0.84 10.75
CA ARG A 71 9.54 0.51 10.54
C ARG A 71 10.70 0.79 11.49
N PRO A 72 11.83 1.36 11.01
CA PRO A 72 12.93 1.80 11.87
C PRO A 72 12.46 2.75 12.97
N ASP A 73 12.96 2.58 14.18
CA ASP A 73 12.56 3.38 15.35
C ASP A 73 12.78 4.89 15.15
N ALA A 74 13.84 5.28 14.45
CA ALA A 74 14.10 6.66 14.10
C ALA A 74 12.98 7.33 13.27
N LEU A 75 12.16 6.54 12.59
CA LEU A 75 10.99 7.01 11.83
C LEU A 75 9.69 7.00 12.68
N LEU A 76 9.76 6.53 13.94
CA LEU A 76 8.63 6.52 14.88
C LEU A 76 8.71 7.65 15.90
N ASP A 77 9.90 8.26 16.08
CA ASP A 77 10.18 9.24 17.13
C ASP A 77 9.69 10.67 16.82
N ALA A 78 8.72 10.83 15.93
CA ALA A 78 7.98 12.09 15.91
C ALA A 78 7.30 12.26 17.28
N LYS A 79 7.85 13.17 18.11
CA LYS A 79 7.26 13.53 19.42
C LYS A 79 5.81 13.91 19.18
N THR A 80 4.91 13.02 19.56
CA THR A 80 3.49 13.36 19.68
C THR A 80 3.37 14.21 20.94
N ASP A 81 2.96 15.47 20.79
CA ASP A 81 2.40 16.22 21.90
C ASP A 81 1.31 15.37 22.55
N PRO A 82 1.08 15.49 23.87
CA PRO A 82 0.05 14.70 24.53
C PRO A 82 -1.24 14.77 23.75
N ALA A 83 -1.89 13.62 23.56
CA ALA A 83 -3.07 13.48 22.71
C ALA A 83 -4.09 14.56 23.06
N PRO A 84 -4.44 15.44 22.14
CA PRO A 84 -5.54 16.38 22.37
C PRO A 84 -6.82 15.57 22.54
N ALA A 85 -7.76 16.08 23.33
CA ALA A 85 -9.09 15.47 23.47
C ALA A 85 -9.67 15.11 22.10
N ILE A 86 -10.35 13.97 21.99
CA ILE A 86 -10.96 13.52 20.74
C ILE A 86 -11.90 14.63 20.24
N ARG A 87 -11.74 15.01 18.99
CA ARG A 87 -12.55 16.03 18.33
C ARG A 87 -12.97 15.55 16.95
N TRP A 88 -14.24 15.72 16.64
CA TRP A 88 -14.84 15.42 15.34
C TRP A 88 -15.27 16.72 14.67
N CYS A 89 -14.70 17.03 13.52
CA CYS A 89 -15.09 18.17 12.70
C CYS A 89 -16.03 17.71 11.58
N PHE A 90 -17.19 18.37 11.45
CA PHE A 90 -18.21 18.08 10.43
C PHE A 90 -18.29 19.25 9.44
N PRO A 91 -17.52 19.19 8.35
CA PRO A 91 -17.47 20.29 7.38
C PRO A 91 -18.81 20.45 6.65
N GLY A 92 -19.27 21.69 6.52
CA GLY A 92 -20.46 22.04 5.72
C GLY A 92 -21.78 21.43 6.21
N ARG A 93 -21.84 20.85 7.41
CA ARG A 93 -23.06 20.27 7.96
C ARG A 93 -23.65 21.16 9.06
N SER A 94 -25.00 21.29 9.06
CA SER A 94 -25.74 21.92 10.13
C SER A 94 -25.90 20.98 11.34
N PRO A 95 -26.17 21.49 12.55
CA PRO A 95 -26.47 20.66 13.71
C PRO A 95 -27.60 19.66 13.47
N ALA A 96 -28.63 20.06 12.73
CA ALA A 96 -29.75 19.17 12.40
C ALA A 96 -29.30 17.99 11.52
N GLN A 97 -28.46 18.24 10.51
CA GLN A 97 -27.91 17.16 9.66
C GLN A 97 -26.98 16.24 10.43
N ILE A 98 -26.25 16.76 11.42
CA ILE A 98 -25.39 15.92 12.25
C ILE A 98 -26.25 15.10 13.24
N ALA A 99 -27.30 15.68 13.79
CA ALA A 99 -28.25 14.97 14.66
C ALA A 99 -28.99 13.87 13.88
N GLU A 100 -29.36 14.10 12.64
CA GLU A 100 -29.95 13.10 11.74
C GLU A 100 -28.95 11.96 11.46
N LEU A 101 -27.69 12.28 11.18
CA LEU A 101 -26.63 11.28 11.00
C LEU A 101 -26.49 10.41 12.25
N ILE A 102 -26.34 11.02 13.45
CA ILE A 102 -26.22 10.31 14.74
C ILE A 102 -27.47 9.47 15.02
N GLY A 103 -28.66 10.04 14.80
CA GLY A 103 -29.94 9.34 14.94
C GLY A 103 -30.06 8.08 14.07
N SER A 104 -29.47 8.11 12.88
CA SER A 104 -29.49 7.01 11.90
C SER A 104 -28.41 5.94 12.13
N CYS A 105 -27.48 6.15 13.10
CA CYS A 105 -26.45 5.19 13.43
C CYS A 105 -26.95 4.14 14.41
N ASP A 106 -26.29 2.98 14.37
CA ASP A 106 -26.47 1.88 15.32
C ASP A 106 -25.77 2.23 16.65
N LEU A 107 -26.44 3.12 17.38
CA LEU A 107 -26.06 3.61 18.71
C LEU A 107 -27.25 3.45 19.66
N ASN A 108 -27.00 3.14 20.93
CA ASN A 108 -28.04 3.14 21.94
C ASN A 108 -28.47 4.57 22.33
N ASP A 109 -29.59 4.71 23.02
CA ASP A 109 -30.16 6.03 23.36
C ASP A 109 -29.24 6.86 24.24
N ALA A 110 -28.49 6.25 25.15
CA ALA A 110 -27.52 6.94 25.99
C ALA A 110 -26.36 7.50 25.18
N GLN A 111 -25.85 6.73 24.22
CA GLN A 111 -24.79 7.17 23.29
C GLN A 111 -25.27 8.32 22.41
N LYS A 112 -26.49 8.21 21.82
CA LYS A 112 -27.08 9.27 21.02
C LYS A 112 -27.26 10.54 21.85
N SER A 113 -27.83 10.42 23.04
CA SER A 113 -28.02 11.56 23.95
C SER A 113 -26.72 12.25 24.30
N SER A 114 -25.67 11.48 24.64
CA SER A 114 -24.35 12.01 24.96
C SER A 114 -23.69 12.76 23.78
N LEU A 115 -23.86 12.27 22.55
CA LEU A 115 -23.32 12.94 21.36
C LEU A 115 -24.11 14.22 21.00
N LEU A 116 -25.38 14.31 21.38
CA LEU A 116 -26.23 15.45 21.09
C LEU A 116 -26.24 16.51 22.20
N GLU A 117 -25.51 16.31 23.31
CA GLU A 117 -25.33 17.31 24.36
C GLU A 117 -24.73 18.60 23.81
N THR A 118 -25.43 19.72 23.90
CA THR A 118 -25.06 21.01 23.31
C THR A 118 -23.75 21.58 23.82
N ASN A 119 -23.38 21.30 25.07
CA ASN A 119 -22.12 21.72 25.70
C ASN A 119 -20.85 21.08 25.06
N ARG A 120 -21.03 20.03 24.31
CA ARG A 120 -19.95 19.33 23.58
C ARG A 120 -19.72 19.89 22.19
N TRP A 121 -20.53 20.82 21.73
CA TRP A 121 -20.53 21.35 20.39
C TRP A 121 -19.96 22.75 20.34
N GLN A 122 -19.09 22.98 19.38
CA GLN A 122 -18.48 24.29 19.12
C GLN A 122 -18.54 24.58 17.61
N HIS A 123 -18.89 25.82 17.26
CA HIS A 123 -18.79 26.27 15.90
C HIS A 123 -17.36 26.75 15.61
N GLY A 124 -16.70 26.17 14.61
CA GLY A 124 -15.37 26.54 14.15
C GLY A 124 -15.39 27.13 12.75
N THR A 125 -14.25 27.54 12.24
CA THR A 125 -14.09 28.13 10.88
C THR A 125 -14.50 27.17 9.76
N ASN A 126 -14.29 25.85 9.97
CA ASN A 126 -14.53 24.81 8.95
C ASN A 126 -15.81 24.00 9.21
N GLY A 127 -16.66 24.42 10.14
CA GLY A 127 -17.89 23.71 10.48
C GLY A 127 -18.05 23.46 11.98
N TRP A 128 -18.98 22.58 12.32
CA TRP A 128 -19.25 22.21 13.69
C TRP A 128 -18.25 21.19 14.20
N ARG A 129 -17.78 21.37 15.42
CA ARG A 129 -16.89 20.47 16.14
C ARG A 129 -17.62 19.86 17.32
N LEU A 130 -17.54 18.55 17.45
CA LEU A 130 -18.06 17.77 18.54
C LEU A 130 -16.90 17.14 19.32
N SER A 131 -16.93 17.24 20.64
CA SER A 131 -16.00 16.52 21.53
C SER A 131 -16.73 15.33 22.16
N PRO A 132 -16.68 14.14 21.56
CA PRO A 132 -17.40 12.97 22.05
C PRO A 132 -16.83 12.49 23.39
N ALA A 133 -17.67 11.86 24.21
CA ALA A 133 -17.18 11.17 25.38
C ALA A 133 -16.35 9.94 24.98
N ILE A 134 -15.26 9.68 25.68
CA ILE A 134 -14.35 8.56 25.43
C ILE A 134 -15.12 7.22 25.43
N GLU A 135 -16.03 7.04 26.35
CA GLU A 135 -16.86 5.85 26.53
C GLU A 135 -17.72 5.59 25.30
N VAL A 136 -18.29 6.64 24.69
CA VAL A 136 -19.11 6.52 23.48
C VAL A 136 -18.25 6.07 22.33
N VAL A 137 -17.09 6.66 22.12
CA VAL A 137 -16.17 6.27 21.03
C VAL A 137 -15.64 4.86 21.22
N ARG A 138 -15.32 4.47 22.45
CA ARG A 138 -14.83 3.13 22.81
C ARG A 138 -15.88 2.04 22.54
N GLU A 139 -17.13 2.29 22.90
CA GLU A 139 -18.22 1.30 22.86
C GLU A 139 -19.06 1.37 21.57
N MET A 140 -18.71 2.26 20.66
CA MET A 140 -19.42 2.44 19.40
C MET A 140 -19.32 1.16 18.55
N SER A 141 -20.45 0.73 17.97
CA SER A 141 -20.48 -0.44 17.07
C SER A 141 -19.66 -0.20 15.80
N GLU A 142 -19.23 -1.27 15.16
CA GLU A 142 -18.50 -1.21 13.89
C GLU A 142 -19.29 -0.45 12.81
N SER A 143 -20.61 -0.72 12.72
CA SER A 143 -21.53 -0.06 11.79
C SER A 143 -21.65 1.44 12.04
N ALA A 144 -21.82 1.84 13.31
CA ALA A 144 -21.88 3.24 13.68
C ALA A 144 -20.54 3.95 13.38
N ARG A 145 -19.42 3.29 13.66
CA ARG A 145 -18.07 3.79 13.40
C ARG A 145 -17.87 4.01 11.89
N GLU A 146 -18.19 3.02 11.07
CA GLU A 146 -18.08 3.15 9.60
C GLU A 146 -18.88 4.34 9.08
N LYS A 147 -20.14 4.49 9.52
CA LYS A 147 -21.04 5.52 9.05
C LYS A 147 -20.60 6.92 9.47
N ILE A 148 -20.26 7.12 10.74
CA ILE A 148 -19.79 8.42 11.26
C ILE A 148 -18.43 8.76 10.65
N TYR A 149 -17.48 7.81 10.62
CA TYR A 149 -16.11 8.05 10.14
C TYR A 149 -16.05 8.27 8.63
N SER A 150 -16.99 7.72 7.87
CA SER A 150 -17.11 8.04 6.44
C SER A 150 -17.43 9.52 6.20
N VAL A 151 -18.14 10.16 7.11
CA VAL A 151 -18.40 11.61 7.05
C VAL A 151 -17.20 12.41 7.58
N LEU A 152 -16.62 11.98 8.70
CA LEU A 152 -15.46 12.64 9.29
C LEU A 152 -14.23 12.60 8.37
N ALA A 153 -14.09 11.55 7.58
CA ALA A 153 -13.01 11.41 6.60
C ALA A 153 -13.03 12.47 5.48
N LEU A 154 -14.10 13.25 5.35
CA LEU A 154 -14.17 14.37 4.41
C LEU A 154 -13.48 15.64 4.93
N CYS A 155 -13.07 15.68 6.19
CA CYS A 155 -12.39 16.81 6.82
C CYS A 155 -10.93 16.46 7.13
N PRO A 156 -9.94 17.14 6.52
CA PRO A 156 -8.52 16.87 6.77
C PRO A 156 -8.06 17.09 8.22
N GLU A 157 -8.85 17.84 9.02
CA GLU A 157 -8.57 18.04 10.44
C GLU A 157 -8.83 16.77 11.28
N ASN A 158 -9.59 15.83 10.75
CA ASN A 158 -9.95 14.60 11.45
C ASN A 158 -8.95 13.48 11.17
N PRO A 159 -8.51 12.72 12.21
CA PRO A 159 -7.68 11.53 12.01
C PRO A 159 -8.33 10.48 11.11
N GLN A 160 -9.65 10.45 11.05
CA GLN A 160 -10.44 9.56 10.20
C GLN A 160 -10.21 9.78 8.70
N CYS A 161 -9.62 10.92 8.32
CA CYS A 161 -9.19 11.17 6.93
C CYS A 161 -8.00 10.27 6.53
N PHE A 162 -7.21 9.82 7.51
CA PHE A 162 -5.98 9.04 7.30
C PHE A 162 -5.94 7.79 8.18
N PRO A 163 -6.89 6.87 8.01
CA PRO A 163 -6.92 5.65 8.81
C PRO A 163 -5.78 4.71 8.42
N PHE A 164 -5.30 3.93 9.36
CA PHE A 164 -4.53 2.74 9.02
C PHE A 164 -5.47 1.72 8.37
N THR A 165 -4.99 1.07 7.32
CA THR A 165 -5.78 0.08 6.60
C THR A 165 -5.00 -1.21 6.43
N CYS A 166 -5.68 -2.34 6.61
CA CYS A 166 -5.14 -3.65 6.26
C CYS A 166 -6.23 -4.57 5.76
N ARG A 167 -5.85 -5.65 5.09
CA ARG A 167 -6.77 -6.75 4.80
C ARG A 167 -7.11 -7.47 6.09
N GLU A 168 -8.36 -7.90 6.23
CA GLU A 168 -8.82 -8.60 7.44
C GLU A 168 -8.04 -9.89 7.72
N ASP A 169 -7.73 -10.66 6.67
CA ASP A 169 -6.96 -11.89 6.74
C ASP A 169 -5.46 -11.68 7.08
N ARG A 170 -5.01 -10.43 7.13
CA ARG A 170 -3.63 -10.05 7.47
C ARG A 170 -3.52 -9.37 8.85
N PHE A 171 -4.65 -9.10 9.50
CA PHE A 171 -4.62 -8.39 10.79
C PHE A 171 -3.81 -9.15 11.85
N ASP A 172 -4.09 -10.44 12.02
CA ASP A 172 -3.41 -11.24 13.05
C ASP A 172 -1.93 -11.42 12.73
N GLU A 173 -1.56 -11.53 11.44
CA GLU A 173 -0.17 -11.58 10.98
C GLU A 173 0.60 -10.28 11.32
N LEU A 174 -0.05 -9.10 11.18
CA LEU A 174 0.58 -7.84 11.57
C LEU A 174 0.89 -7.78 13.05
N PHE A 175 0.05 -8.38 13.89
CA PHE A 175 0.21 -8.40 15.35
C PHE A 175 1.06 -9.59 15.84
N GLU A 176 1.46 -10.51 14.97
CA GLU A 176 2.36 -11.61 15.34
C GLU A 176 3.68 -11.07 15.86
N GLY A 177 4.09 -11.55 17.03
CA GLY A 177 5.34 -11.12 17.68
C GLY A 177 5.36 -9.65 18.16
N CYS A 178 4.20 -8.95 18.22
CA CYS A 178 4.14 -7.64 18.84
C CYS A 178 4.23 -7.75 20.37
N GLU A 179 4.71 -6.69 21.04
CA GLU A 179 4.85 -6.61 22.48
C GLU A 179 3.56 -6.15 23.21
N LEU A 180 2.44 -6.04 22.50
CA LEU A 180 1.16 -5.69 23.09
C LEU A 180 0.53 -6.88 23.80
N SER A 181 -0.15 -6.61 24.93
CA SER A 181 -0.95 -7.63 25.61
C SER A 181 -2.13 -8.08 24.73
N PRO A 182 -2.63 -9.32 24.90
CA PRO A 182 -3.80 -9.80 24.16
C PRO A 182 -5.02 -8.88 24.30
N GLU A 183 -5.22 -8.25 25.47
CA GLU A 183 -6.31 -7.31 25.73
C GLU A 183 -6.16 -6.05 24.89
N LYS A 184 -4.94 -5.54 24.70
CA LYS A 184 -4.66 -4.36 23.86
C LYS A 184 -4.81 -4.68 22.38
N VAL A 185 -4.42 -5.85 21.94
CA VAL A 185 -4.67 -6.34 20.57
C VAL A 185 -6.16 -6.47 20.33
N ALA A 186 -6.91 -7.06 21.26
CA ALA A 186 -8.36 -7.17 21.17
C ALA A 186 -9.04 -5.78 21.17
N MET A 187 -8.52 -4.83 21.95
CA MET A 187 -8.99 -3.43 21.92
C MET A 187 -8.74 -2.80 20.54
N ALA A 188 -7.54 -2.91 20.01
CA ALA A 188 -7.21 -2.39 18.67
C ALA A 188 -8.16 -2.98 17.62
N ARG A 189 -8.42 -4.31 17.67
CA ARG A 189 -9.34 -4.97 16.74
C ARG A 189 -10.79 -4.46 16.88
N ARG A 190 -11.29 -4.22 18.09
CA ARG A 190 -12.64 -3.66 18.31
C ARG A 190 -12.79 -2.22 17.82
N LEU A 191 -11.69 -1.46 17.75
CA LEU A 191 -11.68 -0.11 17.21
C LEU A 191 -11.60 -0.08 15.67
N CYS A 192 -11.41 -1.22 15.03
CA CYS A 192 -11.49 -1.33 13.59
C CYS A 192 -12.94 -1.30 13.08
N TYR A 193 -13.11 -0.89 11.84
CA TYR A 193 -14.35 -1.02 11.09
C TYR A 193 -14.07 -1.48 9.67
N ARG A 194 -15.04 -2.21 9.08
CA ARG A 194 -14.93 -2.73 7.72
C ARG A 194 -15.45 -1.71 6.71
N LYS A 195 -14.69 -1.53 5.66
CA LYS A 195 -15.11 -0.73 4.51
C LYS A 195 -14.43 -1.23 3.26
N ARG A 196 -15.19 -1.46 2.18
CA ARG A 196 -14.65 -1.91 0.88
C ARG A 196 -13.73 -3.14 0.98
N GLY A 197 -14.03 -4.09 1.87
CA GLY A 197 -13.25 -5.32 2.03
C GLY A 197 -11.94 -5.18 2.82
N LEU A 198 -11.70 -4.02 3.43
CA LEU A 198 -10.55 -3.76 4.29
C LEU A 198 -11.00 -3.46 5.72
N LEU A 199 -10.11 -3.69 6.68
CA LEU A 199 -10.19 -3.15 8.03
C LEU A 199 -9.55 -1.76 8.06
N TYR A 200 -10.22 -0.84 8.72
CA TYR A 200 -9.78 0.54 8.94
C TYR A 200 -9.63 0.77 10.43
N PHE A 201 -8.52 1.34 10.86
CA PHE A 201 -8.29 1.79 12.23
C PHE A 201 -8.00 3.30 12.22
N ALA A 202 -8.86 4.09 12.85
CA ALA A 202 -8.76 5.56 12.87
C ALA A 202 -8.73 6.16 14.30
N ASP A 203 -8.81 5.31 15.34
CA ASP A 203 -8.92 5.72 16.73
C ASP A 203 -7.57 5.71 17.47
N ALA A 204 -6.51 6.14 16.81
CA ALA A 204 -5.19 6.25 17.39
C ALA A 204 -5.17 7.10 18.67
N GLN A 205 -5.86 8.25 18.66
CA GLN A 205 -5.99 9.12 19.85
C GLN A 205 -6.72 8.44 21.02
N LEU A 206 -7.79 7.69 20.72
CA LEU A 206 -8.50 6.94 21.75
C LEU A 206 -7.60 5.86 22.37
N PHE A 207 -6.86 5.14 21.54
CA PHE A 207 -5.93 4.12 22.01
C PHE A 207 -4.85 4.73 22.92
N GLU A 208 -4.29 5.88 22.53
CA GLU A 208 -3.30 6.63 23.30
C GLU A 208 -3.85 7.05 24.68
N LEU A 209 -5.08 7.56 24.74
CA LEU A 209 -5.74 7.93 25.99
C LEU A 209 -6.00 6.74 26.93
N LEU A 210 -6.13 5.54 26.39
CA LEU A 210 -6.43 4.31 27.14
C LEU A 210 -5.20 3.40 27.37
N SER A 211 -4.02 3.85 26.99
CA SER A 211 -2.80 3.04 26.97
C SER A 211 -1.60 3.81 27.48
N SER A 212 -0.55 3.11 27.89
CA SER A 212 0.75 3.72 28.19
C SER A 212 1.44 4.16 26.91
N SER A 213 2.42 5.07 27.03
CA SER A 213 3.23 5.52 25.88
C SER A 213 3.94 4.36 25.17
N ASN A 214 4.40 3.34 25.92
CA ASN A 214 5.03 2.16 25.33
C ASN A 214 4.03 1.32 24.51
N GLU A 215 2.83 1.09 25.05
CA GLU A 215 1.77 0.36 24.34
C GLU A 215 1.35 1.12 23.06
N THR A 216 1.22 2.42 23.15
CA THR A 216 0.91 3.28 22.00
C THR A 216 2.01 3.19 20.93
N ARG A 217 3.28 3.27 21.34
CA ARG A 217 4.42 3.09 20.43
C ARG A 217 4.41 1.71 19.77
N CYS A 218 4.17 0.64 20.56
CA CYS A 218 4.05 -0.72 20.03
C CYS A 218 2.91 -0.84 19.02
N LEU A 219 1.74 -0.24 19.31
CA LEU A 219 0.62 -0.23 18.37
C LEU A 219 1.02 0.43 17.04
N PHE A 220 1.56 1.66 17.10
CA PHE A 220 1.97 2.35 15.87
C PHE A 220 3.04 1.58 15.11
N LYS A 221 4.04 1.04 15.78
CA LYS A 221 5.05 0.20 15.14
C LYS A 221 4.40 -0.99 14.42
N THR A 222 3.43 -1.63 15.06
CA THR A 222 2.69 -2.77 14.52
C THR A 222 1.82 -2.38 13.32
N LEU A 223 1.02 -1.32 13.43
CA LEU A 223 0.14 -0.85 12.34
C LEU A 223 0.91 -0.32 11.12
N LEU A 224 2.15 0.10 11.32
CA LEU A 224 3.03 0.60 10.27
C LEU A 224 3.93 -0.49 9.67
N ARG A 225 3.79 -1.73 10.11
CA ARG A 225 4.44 -2.89 9.49
C ARG A 225 3.99 -3.04 8.04
N VAL A 226 4.93 -3.40 7.19
CA VAL A 226 4.66 -3.62 5.77
C VAL A 226 4.82 -5.10 5.44
N PRO A 227 3.72 -5.80 5.16
CA PRO A 227 3.78 -7.18 4.70
C PRO A 227 4.50 -7.27 3.36
N THR A 228 5.42 -8.22 3.26
CA THR A 228 6.20 -8.51 2.07
C THR A 228 6.51 -10.00 2.02
N MET A 229 7.44 -10.42 1.20
CA MET A 229 7.85 -11.82 1.09
C MET A 229 9.35 -11.93 0.82
N LEU A 230 9.97 -12.95 1.41
CA LEU A 230 11.27 -13.42 1.01
C LEU A 230 11.07 -14.44 -0.13
N VAL A 231 11.68 -14.18 -1.26
CA VAL A 231 11.60 -15.04 -2.44
C VAL A 231 12.97 -15.62 -2.75
N LYS A 232 13.05 -16.94 -2.87
CA LYS A 232 14.28 -17.66 -3.25
C LYS A 232 14.02 -18.49 -4.49
N LEU A 233 14.98 -18.53 -5.38
CA LEU A 233 15.02 -19.50 -6.49
C LEU A 233 15.66 -20.78 -5.99
N ARG A 234 14.94 -21.89 -6.05
CA ARG A 234 15.46 -23.23 -5.81
C ARG A 234 16.12 -23.76 -7.07
N VAL A 235 17.39 -24.14 -6.95
CA VAL A 235 18.18 -24.76 -8.02
C VAL A 235 18.57 -26.16 -7.59
N THR A 236 18.33 -27.15 -8.43
CA THR A 236 18.67 -28.56 -8.22
C THR A 236 19.55 -29.05 -9.35
N PRO A 237 20.18 -30.21 -9.23
CA PRO A 237 20.94 -30.83 -10.34
C PRO A 237 20.13 -30.98 -11.65
N ASP A 238 18.81 -31.12 -11.53
CA ASP A 238 17.90 -31.29 -12.67
C ASP A 238 17.37 -29.96 -13.26
N SER A 239 17.80 -28.83 -12.70
CA SER A 239 17.34 -27.50 -13.16
C SER A 239 17.95 -27.17 -14.52
N ASP A 240 17.10 -26.67 -15.42
CA ASP A 240 17.56 -26.12 -16.72
C ASP A 240 18.24 -24.75 -16.50
N ILE A 241 19.53 -24.80 -16.26
CA ILE A 241 20.34 -23.59 -16.00
C ILE A 241 20.32 -22.62 -17.16
N HIS A 242 20.26 -23.12 -18.40
CA HIS A 242 20.25 -22.26 -19.58
C HIS A 242 18.97 -21.41 -19.62
N SER A 243 17.80 -22.02 -19.46
CA SER A 243 16.52 -21.32 -19.40
C SER A 243 16.43 -20.37 -18.21
N LEU A 244 16.96 -20.74 -17.04
CA LEU A 244 17.03 -19.86 -15.88
C LEU A 244 17.89 -18.62 -16.16
N VAL A 245 19.10 -18.79 -16.71
CA VAL A 245 19.95 -17.65 -17.08
C VAL A 245 19.25 -16.77 -18.09
N GLN A 246 18.65 -17.34 -19.12
CA GLN A 246 17.92 -16.58 -20.15
C GLN A 246 16.77 -15.73 -19.55
N TYR A 247 16.05 -16.27 -18.57
CA TYR A 247 14.96 -15.55 -17.91
C TYR A 247 15.46 -14.41 -17.03
N TRP A 248 16.48 -14.69 -16.20
CA TRP A 248 16.95 -13.75 -15.16
C TRP A 248 18.00 -12.75 -15.68
N ASP A 249 18.48 -12.90 -16.92
CA ASP A 249 19.50 -12.03 -17.54
C ASP A 249 18.93 -10.74 -18.16
N ALA A 250 17.72 -10.36 -17.82
CA ALA A 250 17.12 -9.16 -18.44
C ALA A 250 17.94 -7.87 -18.24
N GLY A 251 18.87 -7.85 -17.30
CA GLY A 251 19.81 -6.75 -17.04
C GLY A 251 21.24 -6.96 -17.55
N GLY A 252 21.52 -7.93 -18.43
CA GLY A 252 22.85 -8.19 -18.98
C GLY A 252 23.84 -8.86 -18.01
N ARG A 253 23.32 -9.59 -17.02
CA ARG A 253 24.11 -10.23 -15.93
C ARG A 253 24.38 -11.72 -16.16
N ALA A 254 24.18 -12.26 -17.37
CA ALA A 254 24.39 -13.68 -17.68
C ALA A 254 25.75 -14.21 -17.26
N LYS A 255 26.79 -13.37 -17.40
CA LYS A 255 28.17 -13.72 -17.03
C LYS A 255 28.33 -14.06 -15.54
N ASP A 256 27.55 -13.40 -14.68
CA ASP A 256 27.59 -13.63 -13.23
C ASP A 256 26.63 -14.73 -12.82
N LEU A 257 25.43 -14.77 -13.41
CA LEU A 257 24.36 -15.69 -13.04
C LEU A 257 24.65 -17.13 -13.47
N GLY A 258 25.22 -17.33 -14.66
CA GLY A 258 25.51 -18.67 -15.17
C GLY A 258 26.40 -19.51 -14.26
N PRO A 259 27.60 -19.04 -13.90
CA PRO A 259 28.50 -19.74 -12.99
C PRO A 259 27.88 -19.97 -11.60
N LEU A 260 27.13 -18.99 -11.08
CA LEU A 260 26.47 -19.07 -9.76
C LEU A 260 25.40 -20.17 -9.74
N LEU A 261 24.51 -20.20 -10.73
CA LEU A 261 23.45 -21.21 -10.83
C LEU A 261 24.04 -22.61 -11.10
N GLN A 262 25.09 -22.71 -11.94
CA GLN A 262 25.81 -23.96 -12.16
C GLN A 262 26.48 -24.49 -10.88
N ALA A 263 27.06 -23.61 -10.07
CA ALA A 263 27.65 -24.01 -8.79
C ALA A 263 26.59 -24.56 -7.84
N LEU A 264 25.43 -23.92 -7.74
CA LEU A 264 24.29 -24.41 -6.93
C LEU A 264 23.76 -25.76 -7.43
N ALA A 265 23.65 -25.96 -8.74
CA ALA A 265 23.20 -27.21 -9.32
C ALA A 265 24.15 -28.39 -9.04
N ARG A 266 25.43 -28.13 -8.79
CA ARG A 266 26.43 -29.16 -8.43
C ARG A 266 26.39 -29.56 -6.95
N VAL A 267 25.71 -28.80 -6.09
CA VAL A 267 25.56 -29.15 -4.69
C VAL A 267 24.60 -30.34 -4.59
N PRO A 268 24.96 -31.41 -3.86
CA PRO A 268 24.05 -32.51 -3.60
C PRO A 268 22.75 -32.05 -3.00
N GLY A 269 21.60 -32.34 -3.66
CA GLY A 269 20.28 -31.85 -3.28
C GLY A 269 20.00 -30.39 -3.70
N GLY A 270 20.92 -29.73 -4.36
CA GLY A 270 20.76 -28.35 -4.83
C GLY A 270 20.89 -27.28 -3.74
N GLY A 271 20.52 -26.03 -4.07
CA GLY A 271 20.56 -24.90 -3.16
C GLY A 271 19.47 -23.88 -3.48
N SER A 272 19.26 -22.90 -2.61
CA SER A 272 18.32 -21.80 -2.83
C SER A 272 19.04 -20.46 -2.76
N LEU A 273 18.72 -19.56 -3.68
CA LEU A 273 19.32 -18.22 -3.78
C LEU A 273 18.24 -17.17 -3.71
N ASN A 274 18.45 -16.12 -2.90
CA ASN A 274 17.51 -15.01 -2.79
C ASN A 274 17.36 -14.29 -4.15
N VAL A 275 16.12 -14.00 -4.53
CA VAL A 275 15.81 -13.30 -5.78
C VAL A 275 16.49 -11.93 -5.87
N SER A 276 16.81 -11.29 -4.74
CA SER A 276 17.56 -10.03 -4.73
C SER A 276 18.88 -10.09 -5.50
N TYR A 277 19.53 -11.25 -5.55
CA TYR A 277 20.76 -11.44 -6.34
C TYR A 277 20.55 -11.42 -7.86
N PHE A 278 19.32 -11.60 -8.31
CA PHE A 278 18.96 -11.56 -9.73
C PHE A 278 18.46 -10.17 -10.15
N LEU A 279 18.09 -9.32 -9.19
CA LEU A 279 17.63 -7.96 -9.49
C LEU A 279 18.78 -7.10 -10.01
N PRO A 280 18.49 -6.13 -10.92
CA PRO A 280 19.45 -5.09 -11.29
C PRO A 280 19.95 -4.28 -10.06
N PRO A 281 21.05 -3.52 -10.20
CA PRO A 281 21.69 -2.85 -9.05
C PRO A 281 20.75 -1.97 -8.24
N VAL A 282 19.95 -1.12 -8.88
CA VAL A 282 19.07 -0.18 -8.17
C VAL A 282 18.02 -0.93 -7.34
N PRO A 283 17.18 -1.82 -7.88
CA PRO A 283 16.22 -2.54 -7.06
C PRO A 283 16.88 -3.49 -6.04
N SER A 284 18.02 -4.08 -6.34
CA SER A 284 18.76 -4.93 -5.40
C SER A 284 19.21 -4.17 -4.15
N LEU A 285 19.68 -2.92 -4.31
CA LEU A 285 20.11 -2.07 -3.20
C LEU A 285 18.95 -1.55 -2.36
N HIS A 286 17.78 -1.33 -2.98
CA HIS A 286 16.63 -0.75 -2.30
C HIS A 286 15.71 -1.78 -1.67
N LEU A 287 15.65 -3.01 -2.18
CA LEU A 287 14.72 -4.03 -1.70
C LEU A 287 14.82 -4.22 -0.18
N TYR A 288 13.68 -4.16 0.50
CA TYR A 288 13.50 -4.23 1.96
C TYR A 288 14.12 -3.05 2.73
N THR A 289 14.38 -1.93 2.08
CA THR A 289 14.84 -0.71 2.73
C THR A 289 13.77 0.38 2.70
N TYR A 290 13.90 1.34 3.58
CA TYR A 290 13.08 2.56 3.58
C TYR A 290 13.83 3.69 2.86
N PRO A 291 13.11 4.59 2.16
CA PRO A 291 13.74 5.77 1.57
C PRO A 291 14.44 6.59 2.66
N HIS A 292 15.65 7.00 2.38
CA HIS A 292 16.31 7.97 3.26
C HIS A 292 15.64 9.34 3.05
N PRO A 293 15.29 10.09 4.11
CA PRO A 293 14.68 11.41 4.01
C PRO A 293 15.73 12.43 3.51
N THR A 294 16.20 12.27 2.25
CA THR A 294 17.15 13.18 1.62
C THR A 294 16.49 13.95 0.49
N ASN A 295 16.67 15.25 0.52
CA ASN A 295 16.64 16.17 -0.63
C ASN A 295 15.30 16.39 -1.36
N GLY A 296 14.15 16.17 -0.72
CA GLY A 296 12.89 16.73 -1.21
C GLY A 296 12.29 16.10 -2.48
N LEU A 297 12.89 15.05 -3.03
CA LEU A 297 12.35 14.35 -4.19
C LEU A 297 11.59 13.11 -3.75
N PRO A 298 10.31 12.99 -4.10
CA PRO A 298 9.53 11.80 -3.77
C PRO A 298 10.01 10.62 -4.62
N LEU A 299 10.63 9.63 -3.97
CA LEU A 299 10.90 8.34 -4.59
C LEU A 299 9.59 7.53 -4.53
N ASP A 300 8.80 7.60 -5.57
CA ASP A 300 7.48 6.95 -5.67
C ASP A 300 7.52 5.63 -6.45
N CYS A 301 6.33 5.10 -6.76
CA CYS A 301 6.17 3.89 -7.55
C CYS A 301 6.64 4.06 -9.01
N PHE A 302 6.49 5.25 -9.59
CA PHE A 302 6.95 5.53 -10.96
C PHE A 302 8.47 5.61 -11.01
N TRP A 303 9.09 6.35 -10.07
CA TRP A 303 10.54 6.37 -9.92
C TRP A 303 11.09 4.95 -9.76
N THR A 304 10.47 4.14 -8.92
CA THR A 304 10.85 2.75 -8.64
C THR A 304 10.80 1.89 -9.90
N SER A 305 9.72 1.99 -10.66
CA SER A 305 9.47 1.12 -11.81
C SER A 305 10.29 1.50 -13.03
N PHE A 306 10.43 2.79 -13.31
CA PHE A 306 11.16 3.25 -14.48
C PHE A 306 12.68 3.30 -14.30
N ASN A 307 13.19 3.28 -13.07
CA ASN A 307 14.61 3.12 -12.77
C ASN A 307 15.03 1.66 -12.55
N PHE A 308 14.15 0.69 -12.82
CA PHE A 308 14.42 -0.72 -12.49
C PHE A 308 15.70 -1.25 -13.14
N PHE A 309 15.96 -0.92 -14.41
CA PHE A 309 17.14 -1.36 -15.14
C PHE A 309 18.26 -0.30 -15.20
N GLU A 310 18.05 0.87 -14.62
CA GLU A 310 19.05 1.93 -14.67
C GLU A 310 20.24 1.64 -13.75
N GLU A 311 21.45 1.86 -14.23
CA GLU A 311 22.64 1.81 -13.40
C GLU A 311 22.74 3.05 -12.49
N ARG A 312 22.26 4.19 -12.99
CA ARG A 312 22.22 5.48 -12.29
C ARG A 312 20.80 6.02 -12.34
N PRO A 313 20.07 5.95 -11.21
CA PRO A 313 18.68 6.34 -11.21
C PRO A 313 18.50 7.81 -11.57
N GLY A 314 17.60 8.09 -12.50
CA GLY A 314 17.18 9.44 -12.85
C GLY A 314 16.17 9.99 -11.87
N TYR A 315 16.29 11.28 -11.52
CA TYR A 315 15.36 11.95 -10.59
C TYR A 315 14.27 12.76 -11.29
N ARG A 316 14.30 12.86 -12.62
CA ARG A 316 13.27 13.57 -13.40
C ARG A 316 11.90 12.91 -13.39
N LEU A 317 11.80 11.66 -12.92
CA LEU A 317 10.55 10.89 -12.83
C LEU A 317 9.54 11.43 -11.78
N GLY A 318 9.93 12.40 -10.95
CA GLY A 318 8.98 13.22 -10.20
C GLY A 318 8.18 14.19 -11.07
N ASP A 319 8.64 14.44 -12.30
CA ASP A 319 7.91 15.19 -13.33
C ASP A 319 7.00 14.21 -14.12
N LYS A 320 5.71 14.42 -14.01
CA LYS A 320 4.69 13.55 -14.61
C LYS A 320 4.71 13.58 -16.14
N GLU A 321 5.00 14.73 -16.73
CA GLU A 321 5.11 14.88 -18.19
C GLU A 321 6.30 14.07 -18.71
N TYR A 322 7.40 14.10 -17.97
CA TYR A 322 8.59 13.29 -18.31
C TYR A 322 8.30 11.79 -18.17
N ALA A 323 7.62 11.35 -17.10
CA ALA A 323 7.25 9.95 -16.89
C ALA A 323 6.32 9.44 -18.01
N ASP A 324 5.36 10.25 -18.44
CA ASP A 324 4.46 9.93 -19.56
C ASP A 324 5.22 9.89 -20.89
N TRP A 325 6.08 10.85 -21.16
CA TRP A 325 6.97 10.83 -22.32
C TRP A 325 7.85 9.58 -22.34
N LEU A 326 8.48 9.23 -21.23
CA LEU A 326 9.35 8.04 -21.11
C LEU A 326 8.57 6.76 -21.43
N LEU A 327 7.35 6.64 -20.86
CA LEU A 327 6.50 5.49 -21.12
C LEU A 327 6.19 5.32 -22.61
N HIS A 328 5.88 6.40 -23.31
CA HIS A 328 5.52 6.36 -24.73
C HIS A 328 6.76 6.21 -25.65
N SER A 329 7.88 6.81 -25.29
CA SER A 329 9.11 6.76 -26.09
C SER A 329 9.87 5.45 -25.92
N GLU A 330 10.04 4.97 -24.68
CA GLU A 330 10.94 3.86 -24.35
C GLU A 330 10.24 2.53 -24.09
N TYR A 331 8.90 2.52 -23.98
CA TYR A 331 8.13 1.31 -23.68
C TYR A 331 7.10 1.01 -24.78
N VAL A 332 6.75 -0.27 -24.92
CA VAL A 332 5.63 -0.75 -25.74
C VAL A 332 4.62 -1.47 -24.86
N ARG A 333 3.34 -1.26 -25.13
CA ARG A 333 2.27 -2.04 -24.49
C ARG A 333 2.35 -3.50 -24.92
N VAL A 334 2.13 -4.40 -23.97
CA VAL A 334 2.17 -5.86 -24.17
C VAL A 334 0.85 -6.46 -23.70
N ASP A 335 0.20 -7.19 -24.59
CA ASP A 335 -1.06 -7.90 -24.28
C ASP A 335 -0.82 -9.42 -24.09
N GLY A 336 0.44 -9.87 -23.99
CA GLY A 336 0.84 -11.28 -23.83
C GLY A 336 1.42 -11.61 -22.46
N GLU A 337 2.20 -12.70 -22.44
CA GLU A 337 2.88 -13.15 -21.22
C GLU A 337 3.84 -12.09 -20.68
N LYS A 338 3.75 -11.87 -19.37
CA LYS A 338 4.66 -10.98 -18.64
C LYS A 338 6.06 -11.60 -18.58
N ARG A 339 7.07 -10.73 -18.68
CA ARG A 339 8.49 -11.10 -18.55
C ARG A 339 9.14 -10.31 -17.43
N PHE A 340 10.21 -10.84 -16.88
CA PHE A 340 11.01 -10.15 -15.88
C PHE A 340 11.35 -8.73 -16.33
N GLY A 341 11.03 -7.74 -15.49
CA GLY A 341 11.25 -6.33 -15.78
C GLY A 341 10.11 -5.61 -16.53
N ASP A 342 9.02 -6.30 -16.89
CA ASP A 342 7.84 -5.61 -17.43
C ASP A 342 7.23 -4.69 -16.35
N VAL A 343 6.92 -3.45 -16.75
CA VAL A 343 6.24 -2.47 -15.90
C VAL A 343 4.74 -2.64 -16.03
N LEU A 344 4.05 -2.75 -14.90
CA LEU A 344 2.60 -2.74 -14.84
C LEU A 344 2.12 -1.40 -14.32
N LEU A 345 1.19 -0.79 -15.03
CA LEU A 345 0.50 0.43 -14.61
C LEU A 345 -0.95 0.12 -14.20
N LEU A 346 -1.31 0.50 -12.99
CA LEU A 346 -2.69 0.61 -12.57
C LEU A 346 -3.24 1.95 -13.03
N THR A 347 -4.33 1.92 -13.79
CA THR A 347 -5.03 3.11 -14.25
C THR A 347 -6.45 3.13 -13.74
N GLU A 348 -6.97 4.32 -13.45
CA GLU A 348 -8.36 4.58 -13.09
C GLU A 348 -8.85 5.76 -13.91
N SER A 349 -9.94 5.58 -14.66
CA SER A 349 -10.45 6.61 -15.56
C SER A 349 -9.40 7.20 -16.51
N GLY A 350 -8.46 6.37 -16.94
CA GLY A 350 -7.34 6.75 -17.83
C GLY A 350 -6.15 7.41 -17.15
N LEU A 351 -6.18 7.59 -15.83
CA LEU A 351 -5.09 8.18 -15.06
C LEU A 351 -4.25 7.10 -14.39
N ALA A 352 -2.93 7.19 -14.47
CA ALA A 352 -2.03 6.27 -13.80
C ALA A 352 -2.02 6.54 -12.29
N LEU A 353 -2.39 5.52 -11.50
CA LEU A 353 -2.41 5.56 -10.04
C LEU A 353 -1.18 4.93 -9.43
N HIS A 354 -0.69 3.86 -10.03
CA HIS A 354 0.41 3.07 -9.48
C HIS A 354 1.22 2.40 -10.58
N ALA A 355 2.49 2.14 -10.29
CA ALA A 355 3.38 1.37 -11.13
C ALA A 355 4.11 0.31 -10.30
N CYS A 356 4.33 -0.86 -10.87
CA CYS A 356 5.16 -1.91 -10.29
C CYS A 356 5.89 -2.69 -11.38
N VAL A 357 6.89 -3.48 -11.00
CA VAL A 357 7.67 -4.29 -11.92
C VAL A 357 7.42 -5.77 -11.69
N TYR A 358 7.10 -6.49 -12.75
CA TYR A 358 6.93 -7.93 -12.71
C TYR A 358 8.27 -8.66 -12.53
N ILE A 359 8.33 -9.52 -11.54
CA ILE A 359 9.52 -10.33 -11.27
C ILE A 359 9.35 -11.76 -11.79
N ALA A 360 8.39 -12.50 -11.26
CA ALA A 360 8.08 -13.88 -11.69
C ALA A 360 6.81 -14.40 -11.02
N GLY A 361 6.00 -15.19 -11.69
CA GLY A 361 4.77 -15.75 -11.13
C GLY A 361 3.79 -14.68 -10.66
N ASP A 362 3.50 -14.63 -9.35
CA ASP A 362 2.70 -13.56 -8.71
C ASP A 362 3.58 -12.70 -7.80
N VAL A 363 4.81 -12.41 -8.22
CA VAL A 363 5.78 -11.59 -7.48
C VAL A 363 6.05 -10.31 -8.27
N TYR A 364 5.85 -9.18 -7.59
CA TYR A 364 6.04 -7.84 -8.14
C TYR A 364 6.94 -7.02 -7.21
N TYR A 365 7.85 -6.26 -7.78
CA TYR A 365 8.67 -5.28 -7.06
C TYR A 365 8.00 -3.92 -7.12
N THR A 366 7.84 -3.28 -5.97
CA THR A 366 7.15 -2.00 -5.87
C THR A 366 7.57 -1.19 -4.65
N LYS A 367 7.22 0.10 -4.68
CA LYS A 367 7.12 1.00 -3.53
C LYS A 367 5.75 1.69 -3.58
N ASN A 368 4.98 1.63 -2.50
CA ASN A 368 3.63 2.16 -2.50
C ASN A 368 3.62 3.67 -2.21
N GLY A 369 3.27 4.46 -3.24
CA GLY A 369 3.10 5.90 -3.11
C GLY A 369 4.39 6.70 -2.85
N THR A 370 4.21 7.99 -2.57
CA THR A 370 5.28 8.96 -2.31
C THR A 370 5.74 8.99 -0.86
N ASP A 371 5.00 8.34 0.04
CA ASP A 371 5.30 8.33 1.48
C ASP A 371 6.73 7.81 1.72
N PRO A 372 7.63 8.60 2.35
CA PRO A 372 8.98 8.17 2.68
C PRO A 372 8.99 7.00 3.68
N TYR A 373 7.86 6.75 4.33
CA TYR A 373 7.70 5.65 5.28
C TYR A 373 7.25 4.34 4.63
N GLN A 374 7.08 4.29 3.32
CA GLN A 374 6.82 3.06 2.57
C GLN A 374 8.14 2.50 2.01
N PRO A 375 8.49 1.23 2.33
CA PRO A 375 9.71 0.61 1.83
C PRO A 375 9.54 0.09 0.41
N TRP A 376 10.66 -0.28 -0.21
CA TRP A 376 10.66 -1.11 -1.42
C TRP A 376 10.46 -2.57 -1.05
N VAL A 377 9.48 -3.21 -1.67
CA VAL A 377 9.02 -4.55 -1.29
C VAL A 377 8.75 -5.44 -2.49
N LEU A 378 8.69 -6.75 -2.23
CA LEU A 378 8.05 -7.72 -3.10
C LEU A 378 6.62 -7.95 -2.60
N MET A 379 5.64 -7.88 -3.51
CA MET A 379 4.23 -8.07 -3.19
C MET A 379 3.54 -8.99 -4.20
N ARG A 380 2.44 -9.62 -3.76
CA ARG A 380 1.49 -10.26 -4.68
C ARG A 380 0.55 -9.22 -5.28
N MET A 381 0.02 -9.51 -6.47
CA MET A 381 -0.95 -8.62 -7.12
C MET A 381 -2.15 -8.30 -6.21
N LYS A 382 -2.70 -9.31 -5.55
CA LYS A 382 -3.85 -9.15 -4.63
C LYS A 382 -3.55 -8.18 -3.47
N ASP A 383 -2.36 -8.27 -2.86
CA ASP A 383 -1.97 -7.42 -1.74
C ASP A 383 -1.75 -5.97 -2.20
N MET A 384 -1.18 -5.79 -3.38
CA MET A 384 -0.98 -4.48 -4.00
C MET A 384 -2.31 -3.84 -4.40
N GLN A 385 -3.20 -4.57 -5.07
CA GLN A 385 -4.52 -4.07 -5.45
C GLN A 385 -5.34 -3.60 -4.24
N SER A 386 -5.24 -4.31 -3.11
CA SER A 386 -5.98 -3.94 -1.90
C SER A 386 -5.63 -2.56 -1.35
N GLN A 387 -4.47 -2.01 -1.70
CA GLN A 387 -4.04 -0.67 -1.27
C GLN A 387 -4.61 0.45 -2.15
N TYR A 388 -5.13 0.12 -3.32
CA TYR A 388 -5.66 1.07 -4.30
C TYR A 388 -7.16 0.89 -4.56
N VAL A 389 -7.90 0.33 -3.59
CA VAL A 389 -9.35 0.13 -3.73
C VAL A 389 -10.06 1.48 -3.84
N SER A 390 -10.61 1.76 -5.00
CA SER A 390 -11.51 2.88 -5.25
C SER A 390 -12.91 2.35 -5.60
N GLY A 391 -13.88 3.21 -5.70
CA GLY A 391 -15.20 2.85 -6.20
C GLY A 391 -15.31 2.93 -7.72
N GLN A 392 -14.21 3.15 -8.43
CA GLN A 392 -14.18 3.36 -9.87
C GLN A 392 -13.53 2.16 -10.59
N PRO A 393 -13.86 1.92 -11.88
CA PRO A 393 -13.21 0.89 -12.68
C PRO A 393 -11.71 1.13 -12.80
N GLN A 394 -10.95 0.08 -12.53
CA GLN A 394 -9.49 0.08 -12.61
C GLN A 394 -9.02 -0.92 -13.65
N ASP A 395 -7.93 -0.60 -14.34
CA ASP A 395 -7.31 -1.43 -15.37
C ASP A 395 -5.80 -1.55 -15.15
N TRP A 396 -5.25 -2.76 -15.32
CA TRP A 396 -3.83 -3.03 -15.28
C TRP A 396 -3.29 -3.19 -16.71
N ARG A 397 -2.31 -2.37 -17.07
CA ARG A 397 -1.65 -2.39 -18.37
C ARG A 397 -0.19 -2.76 -18.23
N VAL A 398 0.26 -3.67 -19.09
CA VAL A 398 1.65 -4.15 -19.09
C VAL A 398 2.44 -3.41 -20.16
N TYR A 399 3.62 -2.94 -19.78
CA TYR A 399 4.55 -2.24 -20.66
C TYR A 399 5.94 -2.87 -20.58
N ARG A 400 6.55 -3.08 -21.72
CA ARG A 400 7.90 -3.63 -21.86
C ARG A 400 8.83 -2.60 -22.43
N MET A 401 10.02 -2.45 -21.83
CA MET A 401 11.05 -1.56 -22.34
C MET A 401 11.48 -2.00 -23.75
N LYS A 402 11.54 -1.04 -24.67
CA LYS A 402 12.15 -1.23 -26.00
C LYS A 402 13.63 -1.41 -25.77
N ARG A 403 14.16 -2.61 -26.00
CA ARG A 403 15.62 -2.80 -25.99
C ARG A 403 16.18 -2.18 -27.28
N THR A 404 17.08 -1.23 -27.16
CA THR A 404 17.98 -0.88 -28.28
C THR A 404 18.86 -2.10 -28.51
N SER A 405 18.67 -2.73 -29.69
CA SER A 405 19.52 -3.82 -30.22
C SER A 405 20.94 -3.35 -30.40
#